data_1fa8093141c9c992c5ced9c4d9ec451c
#
_entry.id   1fa8093141c9c992c5ced9c4d9ec451c
#
_cell.length_a   1.000
_cell.length_b   1.000
_cell.length_c   1.000
_cell.angle_alpha   90.00
_cell.angle_beta   90.00
_cell.angle_gamma   90.00
#
_symmetry.space_group_name_H-M   'P 1'
#
loop_
_entity.id
_entity.type
_entity.pdbx_description
1 polymer ?
#
loop_
_entity_poly.entity_id
_entity_poly.type
_entity_poly.pdbx_seq_one_letter_code
_entity_poly.pdbx_strand_id
1 'polypeptide(L)'
;MSLINHTIEGATASVSASASVAVSTRQSIYHIFFQRELVYLYFQCFRKSKPEHIEALSKRFDNVLSVLKIKIKIKIKTEFDEWLPYLNYFYTLIAHIRNERGEHELTYMMLFVLYVHFPSLTLQFVHFLIGTNRIQLGCWRDIKYLCDYFYKNTKSIEHPVIKLCISLMNQQLSTDLKLYNRKYISNVSKWIPREHKKFDWLFTELVIHWFSTYEDSSQVRTPFSLKKKMYRKNVSLLNSMLDTPQIKMCGQQKGDIVPKHVSKLTYEKQPSLIYTKPADECNTYCKEYLTAQYIETDFVIGLLKRKWTHVVIGRGEVLTQKADVGFEIPVAYYVKEAFSIMKKLGVTNRTGGEGDADTKFRIQLLNAKWEVFSNRFIEMRQEAHIIPLLDISYSMRNMDDETYCTAIGFAILFSQISVLGKRILTIDNLPNWINLEKAKTFFEMVETFCVSTKSSGSTVPNFFGAIDLIVYSIQNTNIDTNYLDKLQLVFLSDFSSYKNDILDLTMLMDDTFPYSLHKNICRRFEIQYANSGEGGLDNIPNIVYWNLSKNGFIDLPCSIYEDKTLFLSGFSSSPISMIMKNKYNNPYKGVCYILQHPKYDVLRESVDDEKHYTFIP
;
A
#
# COMPACT_ATOMS: atom_id res chain seq x y z
N MET A 1 19.61 -19.66 13.67
CA MET A 1 19.83 -21.06 13.25
C MET A 1 19.94 -22.05 14.43
N SER A 2 20.71 -21.78 15.49
CA SER A 2 20.80 -22.72 16.63
C SER A 2 19.48 -22.92 17.39
N LEU A 3 18.70 -21.89 17.60
CA LEU A 3 17.42 -21.95 18.34
C LEU A 3 16.34 -22.76 17.61
N ILE A 4 16.23 -22.62 16.27
CA ILE A 4 15.25 -23.40 15.49
C ILE A 4 15.66 -24.87 15.45
N ASN A 5 16.96 -25.17 15.32
CA ASN A 5 17.45 -26.55 15.35
C ASN A 5 17.28 -27.19 16.74
N HIS A 6 17.53 -26.46 17.83
CA HIS A 6 17.33 -27.00 19.20
C HIS A 6 15.86 -27.25 19.53
N THR A 7 14.94 -26.43 19.05
CA THR A 7 13.49 -26.64 19.27
C THR A 7 12.97 -27.85 18.47
N ILE A 8 13.53 -28.08 17.27
CA ILE A 8 13.21 -29.24 16.43
C ILE A 8 13.79 -30.54 17.01
N GLU A 9 15.00 -30.49 17.57
CA GLU A 9 15.62 -31.66 18.19
C GLU A 9 14.95 -32.07 19.52
N GLY A 10 14.48 -31.10 20.31
CA GLY A 10 13.72 -31.36 21.55
C GLY A 10 12.37 -32.05 21.35
N ALA A 11 11.69 -31.74 20.25
CA ALA A 11 10.39 -32.35 19.90
C ALA A 11 10.52 -33.78 19.33
N THR A 12 11.69 -34.18 18.86
CA THR A 12 11.93 -35.51 18.25
C THR A 12 12.33 -36.60 19.26
N ALA A 13 12.61 -36.25 20.50
CA ALA A 13 13.10 -37.20 21.52
C ALA A 13 12.00 -38.04 22.19
N SER A 14 10.73 -37.79 21.94
CA SER A 14 9.60 -38.46 22.64
C SER A 14 8.67 -39.31 21.78
N VAL A 15 8.95 -39.48 20.46
CA VAL A 15 8.06 -40.28 19.60
C VAL A 15 8.86 -41.31 18.82
N SER A 16 8.70 -42.60 19.15
CA SER A 16 9.11 -43.74 18.34
C SER A 16 8.17 -43.90 17.12
N ALA A 17 8.13 -42.87 16.26
CA ALA A 17 7.37 -42.87 15.01
C ALA A 17 8.27 -43.33 13.87
N SER A 18 7.70 -44.08 12.90
CA SER A 18 8.41 -44.46 11.68
C SER A 18 9.03 -43.24 10.98
N ALA A 19 10.17 -43.38 10.34
CA ALA A 19 10.90 -42.29 9.69
C ALA A 19 10.00 -41.45 8.74
N SER A 20 9.02 -42.07 8.09
CA SER A 20 8.03 -41.43 7.21
C SER A 20 7.11 -40.45 7.95
N VAL A 21 6.64 -40.81 9.16
CA VAL A 21 5.79 -39.93 9.97
C VAL A 21 6.59 -38.73 10.48
N ALA A 22 7.83 -38.93 10.90
CA ALA A 22 8.74 -37.85 11.33
C ALA A 22 9.05 -36.87 10.18
N VAL A 23 9.22 -37.35 8.95
CA VAL A 23 9.43 -36.51 7.76
C VAL A 23 8.18 -35.71 7.44
N SER A 24 6.99 -36.33 7.43
CA SER A 24 5.71 -35.66 7.19
C SER A 24 5.42 -34.57 8.22
N THR A 25 5.70 -34.84 9.51
CA THR A 25 5.52 -33.85 10.59
C THR A 25 6.48 -32.66 10.43
N ARG A 26 7.75 -32.91 10.06
CA ARG A 26 8.73 -31.83 9.81
C ARG A 26 8.36 -30.97 8.59
N GLN A 27 7.88 -31.56 7.51
CA GLN A 27 7.38 -30.80 6.36
C GLN A 27 6.21 -29.91 6.74
N SER A 28 5.25 -30.41 7.51
CA SER A 28 4.12 -29.63 8.02
C SER A 28 4.56 -28.38 8.80
N ILE A 29 5.60 -28.48 9.63
CA ILE A 29 6.12 -27.35 10.43
C ILE A 29 6.67 -26.22 9.52
N TYR A 30 7.41 -26.56 8.46
CA TYR A 30 7.93 -25.52 7.55
C TYR A 30 6.83 -24.85 6.74
N HIS A 31 5.78 -25.56 6.35
CA HIS A 31 4.63 -24.94 5.70
C HIS A 31 3.97 -23.92 6.62
N ILE A 32 3.69 -24.28 7.87
CA ILE A 32 3.12 -23.38 8.88
C ILE A 32 4.03 -22.17 9.08
N PHE A 33 5.35 -22.38 9.18
CA PHE A 33 6.33 -21.30 9.30
C PHE A 33 6.22 -20.30 8.12
N PHE A 34 6.31 -20.76 6.87
CA PHE A 34 6.26 -19.86 5.71
C PHE A 34 4.91 -19.15 5.57
N GLN A 35 3.81 -19.82 5.86
CA GLN A 35 2.47 -19.24 5.81
C GLN A 35 2.31 -18.14 6.86
N ARG A 36 2.77 -18.38 8.08
CA ARG A 36 2.75 -17.38 9.16
C ARG A 36 3.65 -16.19 8.85
N GLU A 37 4.85 -16.42 8.38
CA GLU A 37 5.78 -15.36 8.01
C GLU A 37 5.25 -14.51 6.85
N LEU A 38 4.59 -15.12 5.87
CA LEU A 38 3.96 -14.42 4.77
C LEU A 38 2.87 -13.47 5.28
N VAL A 39 1.96 -13.96 6.11
CA VAL A 39 0.88 -13.15 6.70
C VAL A 39 1.46 -12.05 7.59
N TYR A 40 2.44 -12.38 8.42
CA TYR A 40 3.08 -11.42 9.30
C TYR A 40 3.76 -10.29 8.51
N LEU A 41 4.60 -10.62 7.54
CA LEU A 41 5.28 -9.61 6.71
C LEU A 41 4.27 -8.78 5.91
N TYR A 42 3.24 -9.41 5.35
CA TYR A 42 2.15 -8.67 4.72
C TYR A 42 1.49 -7.69 5.69
N PHE A 43 1.21 -8.08 6.94
CA PHE A 43 0.53 -7.25 7.92
C PHE A 43 1.43 -6.12 8.47
N GLN A 44 2.76 -6.34 8.53
CA GLN A 44 3.72 -5.39 9.12
C GLN A 44 4.40 -4.47 8.10
N CYS A 45 4.56 -4.91 6.83
CA CYS A 45 5.36 -4.18 5.85
C CYS A 45 4.62 -3.00 5.24
N PHE A 46 4.37 -1.95 6.05
CA PHE A 46 3.96 -0.64 5.53
C PHE A 46 4.48 0.47 6.43
N ARG A 47 4.84 1.61 5.82
CA ARG A 47 5.28 2.88 6.43
C ARG A 47 5.93 2.77 7.81
N LYS A 48 7.09 2.15 7.90
CA LYS A 48 7.87 2.16 9.13
C LYS A 48 8.68 3.45 9.22
N SER A 49 8.43 4.23 10.27
CA SER A 49 9.08 5.53 10.49
C SER A 49 10.46 5.42 11.15
N LYS A 50 10.73 4.31 11.83
CA LYS A 50 11.97 4.11 12.57
C LYS A 50 12.90 3.12 11.85
N PRO A 51 14.20 3.44 11.69
CA PRO A 51 15.18 2.54 11.08
C PRO A 51 15.26 1.17 11.76
N GLU A 52 15.09 1.12 13.08
CA GLU A 52 15.13 -0.11 13.89
C GLU A 52 14.03 -1.10 13.46
N HIS A 53 12.85 -0.59 13.07
CA HIS A 53 11.76 -1.42 12.59
C HIS A 53 12.07 -2.00 11.20
N ILE A 54 12.71 -1.23 10.33
CA ILE A 54 13.13 -1.69 9.01
C ILE A 54 14.20 -2.76 9.16
N GLU A 55 15.15 -2.58 10.08
CA GLU A 55 16.19 -3.56 10.38
C GLU A 55 15.61 -4.87 10.93
N ALA A 56 14.65 -4.80 11.85
CA ALA A 56 13.99 -5.99 12.39
C ALA A 56 13.23 -6.77 11.31
N LEU A 57 12.50 -6.07 10.41
CA LEU A 57 11.84 -6.70 9.26
C LEU A 57 12.85 -7.29 8.28
N SER A 58 13.99 -6.63 8.07
CA SER A 58 15.09 -7.12 7.24
C SER A 58 15.63 -8.45 7.76
N LYS A 59 15.96 -8.52 9.06
CA LYS A 59 16.44 -9.75 9.70
C LYS A 59 15.42 -10.89 9.62
N ARG A 60 14.14 -10.58 9.81
CA ARG A 60 13.07 -11.57 9.72
C ARG A 60 12.91 -12.10 8.29
N PHE A 61 12.90 -11.21 7.31
CA PHE A 61 12.82 -11.58 5.89
C PHE A 61 14.05 -12.37 5.42
N ASP A 62 15.25 -12.00 5.88
CA ASP A 62 16.50 -12.74 5.64
C ASP A 62 16.43 -14.18 6.17
N ASN A 63 15.94 -14.36 7.39
CA ASN A 63 15.73 -15.69 7.96
C ASN A 63 14.77 -16.53 7.11
N VAL A 64 13.66 -15.95 6.67
CA VAL A 64 12.70 -16.64 5.80
C VAL A 64 13.33 -17.09 4.49
N LEU A 65 14.04 -16.18 3.80
CA LEU A 65 14.67 -16.51 2.52
C LEU A 65 15.84 -17.49 2.67
N SER A 66 16.58 -17.43 3.79
CA SER A 66 17.67 -18.39 4.05
C SER A 66 17.14 -19.80 4.22
N VAL A 67 16.06 -19.99 4.98
CA VAL A 67 15.40 -21.29 5.16
C VAL A 67 14.81 -21.77 3.83
N LEU A 68 14.15 -20.89 3.10
CA LEU A 68 13.55 -21.22 1.82
C LEU A 68 14.61 -21.64 0.78
N LYS A 69 15.75 -20.95 0.72
CA LYS A 69 16.87 -21.30 -0.15
C LYS A 69 17.43 -22.68 0.14
N ILE A 70 17.53 -23.05 1.42
CA ILE A 70 17.97 -24.40 1.83
C ILE A 70 16.97 -25.43 1.31
N LYS A 71 15.67 -25.19 1.47
CA LYS A 71 14.61 -26.11 1.02
C LYS A 71 14.58 -26.26 -0.49
N ILE A 72 14.73 -25.19 -1.24
CA ILE A 72 14.78 -25.19 -2.70
C ILE A 72 16.05 -25.88 -3.24
N LYS A 73 17.17 -25.80 -2.54
CA LYS A 73 18.44 -26.44 -2.96
C LYS A 73 18.50 -27.95 -2.79
N ILE A 74 17.55 -28.55 -2.11
CA ILE A 74 17.47 -30.00 -1.97
C ILE A 74 17.19 -30.58 -3.36
N LYS A 75 18.10 -31.42 -3.89
CA LYS A 75 18.18 -31.86 -5.29
C LYS A 75 17.02 -32.77 -5.76
N ILE A 76 15.97 -32.93 -4.98
CA ILE A 76 14.84 -33.78 -5.31
C ILE A 76 13.78 -32.90 -5.98
N LYS A 77 13.46 -33.15 -7.25
CA LYS A 77 12.53 -32.35 -8.06
C LYS A 77 11.15 -32.15 -7.40
N THR A 78 10.66 -33.18 -6.73
CA THR A 78 9.38 -33.13 -6.01
C THR A 78 9.40 -32.17 -4.81
N GLU A 79 10.52 -32.07 -4.08
CA GLU A 79 10.68 -31.14 -2.97
C GLU A 79 10.84 -29.69 -3.46
N PHE A 80 11.48 -29.47 -4.60
CA PHE A 80 11.58 -28.15 -5.22
C PHE A 80 10.19 -27.57 -5.56
N ASP A 81 9.34 -28.36 -6.20
CA ASP A 81 8.00 -27.94 -6.61
C ASP A 81 7.09 -27.66 -5.40
N GLU A 82 7.36 -28.25 -4.23
CA GLU A 82 6.65 -28.02 -2.97
C GLU A 82 6.92 -26.62 -2.39
N TRP A 83 8.18 -26.13 -2.48
CA TRP A 83 8.59 -24.87 -1.84
C TRP A 83 8.53 -23.65 -2.77
N LEU A 84 8.47 -23.86 -4.08
CA LEU A 84 8.44 -22.81 -5.09
C LEU A 84 7.24 -21.83 -4.91
N PRO A 85 6.02 -22.29 -4.55
CA PRO A 85 4.91 -21.37 -4.30
C PRO A 85 5.21 -20.31 -3.24
N TYR A 86 6.00 -20.64 -2.21
CA TYR A 86 6.38 -19.66 -1.18
C TYR A 86 7.36 -18.62 -1.72
N LEU A 87 8.31 -19.02 -2.56
CA LEU A 87 9.20 -18.06 -3.24
C LEU A 87 8.37 -17.10 -4.11
N ASN A 88 7.41 -17.63 -4.85
CA ASN A 88 6.46 -16.83 -5.65
C ASN A 88 5.69 -15.84 -4.77
N TYR A 89 5.18 -16.25 -3.62
CA TYR A 89 4.46 -15.37 -2.70
C TYR A 89 5.35 -14.26 -2.14
N PHE A 90 6.56 -14.56 -1.67
CA PHE A 90 7.47 -13.56 -1.14
C PHE A 90 7.98 -12.61 -2.22
N TYR A 91 8.23 -13.09 -3.43
CA TYR A 91 8.60 -12.25 -4.56
C TYR A 91 7.46 -11.30 -4.98
N THR A 92 6.26 -11.82 -5.05
CA THR A 92 5.05 -11.03 -5.32
C THR A 92 4.74 -10.04 -4.19
N LEU A 93 5.03 -10.40 -2.94
CA LEU A 93 4.86 -9.49 -1.80
C LEU A 93 5.72 -8.23 -1.95
N ILE A 94 6.97 -8.35 -2.43
CA ILE A 94 7.82 -7.17 -2.70
C ILE A 94 7.14 -6.25 -3.72
N ALA A 95 6.61 -6.84 -4.78
CA ALA A 95 5.89 -6.09 -5.83
C ALA A 95 4.62 -5.41 -5.28
N HIS A 96 3.86 -6.12 -4.46
CA HIS A 96 2.65 -5.58 -3.83
C HIS A 96 2.97 -4.40 -2.90
N ILE A 97 4.01 -4.52 -2.07
CA ILE A 97 4.47 -3.46 -1.17
C ILE A 97 4.87 -2.21 -1.98
N ARG A 98 5.56 -2.39 -3.13
CA ARG A 98 5.95 -1.26 -3.97
C ARG A 98 4.78 -0.65 -4.73
N ASN A 99 4.00 -1.47 -5.40
CA ASN A 99 2.99 -1.02 -6.35
C ASN A 99 1.71 -0.54 -5.67
N GLU A 100 1.15 -1.34 -4.75
CA GLU A 100 -0.13 -1.04 -4.10
C GLU A 100 0.02 -0.15 -2.87
N ARG A 101 1.07 -0.38 -2.08
CA ARG A 101 1.28 0.39 -0.84
C ARG A 101 2.14 1.62 -1.05
N GLY A 102 2.85 1.72 -2.17
CA GLY A 102 3.73 2.83 -2.47
C GLY A 102 4.96 2.93 -1.57
N GLU A 103 5.36 1.83 -0.92
CA GLU A 103 6.47 1.78 0.03
C GLU A 103 7.80 1.61 -0.70
N HIS A 104 8.63 2.65 -0.64
CA HIS A 104 9.92 2.65 -1.35
C HIS A 104 11.02 1.97 -0.52
N GLU A 105 11.24 2.42 0.70
CA GLU A 105 12.37 1.99 1.53
C GLU A 105 12.26 0.52 1.93
N LEU A 106 11.06 0.06 2.29
CA LEU A 106 10.80 -1.36 2.55
C LEU A 106 11.06 -2.22 1.31
N THR A 107 10.68 -1.75 0.13
CA THR A 107 10.96 -2.45 -1.13
C THR A 107 12.46 -2.56 -1.38
N TYR A 108 13.23 -1.48 -1.18
CA TYR A 108 14.69 -1.52 -1.37
C TYR A 108 15.36 -2.45 -0.37
N MET A 109 14.91 -2.46 0.88
CA MET A 109 15.37 -3.39 1.91
C MET A 109 15.10 -4.85 1.49
N MET A 110 13.88 -5.14 1.07
CA MET A 110 13.51 -6.50 0.66
C MET A 110 14.27 -6.95 -0.59
N LEU A 111 14.50 -6.07 -1.56
CA LEU A 111 15.32 -6.36 -2.74
C LEU A 111 16.79 -6.58 -2.37
N PHE A 112 17.31 -5.86 -1.38
CA PHE A 112 18.66 -6.06 -0.89
C PHE A 112 18.83 -7.44 -0.25
N VAL A 113 17.89 -7.82 0.61
CA VAL A 113 17.87 -9.15 1.22
C VAL A 113 17.67 -10.25 0.16
N LEU A 114 16.75 -10.04 -0.78
CA LEU A 114 16.51 -10.98 -1.87
C LEU A 114 17.78 -11.23 -2.69
N TYR A 115 18.58 -10.20 -2.95
CA TYR A 115 19.83 -10.31 -3.71
C TYR A 115 20.82 -11.27 -3.04
N VAL A 116 20.90 -11.30 -1.71
CA VAL A 116 21.80 -12.20 -0.98
C VAL A 116 21.46 -13.68 -1.23
N HIS A 117 20.19 -13.98 -1.41
CA HIS A 117 19.70 -15.34 -1.56
C HIS A 117 19.42 -15.72 -3.02
N PHE A 118 18.84 -14.82 -3.80
CA PHE A 118 18.38 -15.01 -5.18
C PHE A 118 18.79 -13.82 -6.07
N PRO A 119 20.09 -13.70 -6.45
CA PRO A 119 20.60 -12.54 -7.20
C PRO A 119 19.90 -12.31 -8.53
N SER A 120 19.65 -13.37 -9.31
CA SER A 120 19.01 -13.29 -10.62
C SER A 120 17.60 -12.72 -10.55
N LEU A 121 16.77 -13.16 -9.59
CA LEU A 121 15.44 -12.63 -9.38
C LEU A 121 15.46 -11.14 -9.01
N THR A 122 16.46 -10.72 -8.22
CA THR A 122 16.62 -9.28 -7.91
C THR A 122 16.96 -8.46 -9.14
N LEU A 123 17.87 -8.94 -9.98
CA LEU A 123 18.22 -8.24 -11.23
C LEU A 123 17.02 -8.17 -12.18
N GLN A 124 16.22 -9.23 -12.30
CA GLN A 124 14.97 -9.22 -13.06
C GLN A 124 13.96 -8.21 -12.47
N PHE A 125 13.85 -8.13 -11.14
CA PHE A 125 12.93 -7.19 -10.50
C PHE A 125 13.25 -5.72 -10.83
N VAL A 126 14.52 -5.38 -11.00
CA VAL A 126 14.93 -4.01 -11.42
C VAL A 126 14.30 -3.64 -12.76
N HIS A 127 14.19 -4.57 -13.70
CA HIS A 127 13.51 -4.34 -14.97
C HIS A 127 12.01 -4.10 -14.80
N PHE A 128 11.36 -4.80 -13.87
CA PHE A 128 9.94 -4.57 -13.56
C PHE A 128 9.67 -3.20 -12.92
N LEU A 129 10.63 -2.61 -12.22
CA LEU A 129 10.46 -1.27 -11.64
C LEU A 129 10.25 -0.19 -12.72
N ILE A 130 10.84 -0.35 -13.90
CA ILE A 130 10.78 0.65 -14.99
C ILE A 130 9.94 0.22 -16.18
N GLY A 131 9.40 -0.99 -16.14
CA GLY A 131 8.46 -1.47 -17.16
C GLY A 131 9.09 -1.94 -18.46
N THR A 132 10.36 -2.40 -18.45
CA THR A 132 10.99 -3.02 -19.62
C THR A 132 10.42 -4.41 -19.95
N ASN A 133 9.82 -5.08 -18.96
CA ASN A 133 9.27 -6.43 -19.06
C ASN A 133 7.75 -6.46 -18.80
N ARG A 134 6.96 -5.91 -19.71
CA ARG A 134 5.47 -5.96 -19.73
C ARG A 134 4.74 -5.32 -18.54
N ILE A 135 5.31 -5.31 -17.34
CA ILE A 135 4.70 -4.69 -16.15
C ILE A 135 5.61 -3.59 -15.59
N GLN A 136 5.01 -2.49 -15.15
CA GLN A 136 5.71 -1.42 -14.45
C GLN A 136 5.25 -1.35 -12.99
N LEU A 137 6.13 -1.71 -12.06
CA LEU A 137 5.85 -1.72 -10.62
C LEU A 137 6.30 -0.43 -9.92
N GLY A 138 7.19 0.31 -10.53
CA GLY A 138 7.81 1.51 -9.97
C GLY A 138 8.08 2.58 -11.01
N CYS A 139 9.17 3.32 -10.84
CA CYS A 139 9.55 4.38 -11.76
C CYS A 139 11.07 4.66 -11.70
N TRP A 140 11.58 5.56 -12.56
CA TRP A 140 12.99 5.95 -12.59
C TRP A 140 13.53 6.54 -11.26
N ARG A 141 12.64 7.08 -10.42
CA ARG A 141 12.99 7.45 -9.05
C ARG A 141 13.51 6.26 -8.25
N ASP A 142 12.84 5.11 -8.38
CA ASP A 142 13.21 3.90 -7.64
C ASP A 142 14.61 3.44 -8.02
N ILE A 143 14.96 3.45 -9.30
CA ILE A 143 16.30 3.09 -9.76
C ILE A 143 17.38 3.92 -9.08
N LYS A 144 17.20 5.25 -9.01
CA LYS A 144 18.13 6.16 -8.34
C LYS A 144 18.31 5.85 -6.85
N TYR A 145 17.19 5.65 -6.14
CA TYR A 145 17.24 5.40 -4.70
C TYR A 145 17.65 3.98 -4.36
N LEU A 146 17.38 3.02 -5.23
CA LEU A 146 17.88 1.64 -5.11
C LEU A 146 19.41 1.61 -5.20
N CYS A 147 20.01 2.33 -6.16
CA CYS A 147 21.47 2.53 -6.22
C CYS A 147 22.03 3.04 -4.89
N ASP A 148 21.42 4.10 -4.32
CA ASP A 148 21.86 4.69 -3.06
C ASP A 148 21.73 3.69 -1.90
N TYR A 149 20.65 2.92 -1.87
CA TYR A 149 20.42 1.90 -0.85
C TYR A 149 21.50 0.81 -0.89
N PHE A 150 21.76 0.25 -2.08
CA PHE A 150 22.79 -0.76 -2.26
C PHE A 150 24.18 -0.21 -1.96
N TYR A 151 24.50 0.99 -2.44
CA TYR A 151 25.80 1.62 -2.15
C TYR A 151 26.02 1.87 -0.66
N LYS A 152 24.99 2.33 0.07
CA LYS A 152 25.10 2.55 1.51
C LYS A 152 25.37 1.27 2.30
N ASN A 153 24.81 0.16 1.88
CA ASN A 153 24.95 -1.12 2.58
C ASN A 153 26.20 -1.91 2.17
N THR A 154 26.63 -1.82 0.91
CA THR A 154 27.78 -2.58 0.40
C THR A 154 29.08 -1.79 0.37
N LYS A 155 29.01 -0.46 0.35
CA LYS A 155 30.14 0.47 0.12
C LYS A 155 30.88 0.20 -1.21
N SER A 156 30.26 -0.53 -2.14
CA SER A 156 30.86 -0.90 -3.41
C SER A 156 30.04 -0.35 -4.59
N ILE A 157 30.68 0.41 -5.44
CA ILE A 157 30.12 0.88 -6.71
C ILE A 157 30.03 -0.27 -7.73
N GLU A 158 30.90 -1.27 -7.60
CA GLU A 158 31.02 -2.42 -8.49
C GLU A 158 29.86 -3.44 -8.32
N HIS A 159 28.94 -3.19 -7.39
CA HIS A 159 27.84 -4.11 -7.13
C HIS A 159 26.96 -4.31 -8.36
N PRO A 160 26.61 -5.56 -8.76
CA PRO A 160 25.89 -5.87 -10.00
C PRO A 160 24.57 -5.11 -10.15
N VAL A 161 23.81 -4.93 -9.07
CA VAL A 161 22.55 -4.16 -9.10
C VAL A 161 22.82 -2.69 -9.44
N ILE A 162 23.89 -2.09 -8.91
CA ILE A 162 24.26 -0.70 -9.20
C ILE A 162 24.68 -0.56 -10.68
N LYS A 163 25.52 -1.48 -11.18
CA LYS A 163 25.93 -1.50 -12.60
C LYS A 163 24.73 -1.65 -13.52
N LEU A 164 23.80 -2.54 -13.21
CA LEU A 164 22.57 -2.70 -13.97
C LEU A 164 21.74 -1.41 -13.99
N CYS A 165 21.54 -0.79 -12.84
CA CYS A 165 20.79 0.47 -12.75
C CYS A 165 21.43 1.58 -13.57
N ILE A 166 22.76 1.74 -13.52
CA ILE A 166 23.52 2.71 -14.31
C ILE A 166 23.34 2.44 -15.81
N SER A 167 23.48 1.18 -16.21
CA SER A 167 23.30 0.76 -17.62
C SER A 167 21.90 1.10 -18.11
N LEU A 168 20.85 0.74 -17.35
CA LEU A 168 19.45 1.00 -17.72
C LEU A 168 19.14 2.51 -17.81
N MET A 169 19.64 3.33 -16.87
CA MET A 169 19.45 4.77 -16.93
C MET A 169 20.09 5.37 -18.18
N ASN A 170 21.32 4.99 -18.52
CA ASN A 170 22.01 5.50 -19.70
C ASN A 170 21.45 4.94 -21.01
N GLN A 171 21.03 3.67 -21.04
CA GLN A 171 20.37 3.07 -22.20
C GLN A 171 19.08 3.83 -22.54
N GLN A 172 18.26 4.12 -21.54
CA GLN A 172 17.03 4.88 -21.74
C GLN A 172 17.33 6.33 -22.15
N LEU A 173 18.33 6.97 -21.53
CA LEU A 173 18.75 8.33 -21.88
C LEU A 173 19.22 8.40 -23.35
N SER A 174 19.98 7.40 -23.82
CA SER A 174 20.40 7.30 -25.22
C SER A 174 19.22 7.11 -26.15
N THR A 175 18.25 6.27 -25.78
CA THR A 175 17.03 6.07 -26.55
C THR A 175 16.21 7.37 -26.64
N ASP A 176 16.03 8.07 -25.55
CA ASP A 176 15.29 9.34 -25.52
C ASP A 176 15.97 10.43 -26.37
N LEU A 177 17.31 10.50 -26.39
CA LEU A 177 18.06 11.41 -27.25
C LEU A 177 17.88 11.09 -28.75
N LYS A 178 17.82 9.83 -29.13
CA LYS A 178 17.54 9.41 -30.52
C LYS A 178 16.11 9.77 -30.93
N LEU A 179 15.19 9.81 -29.99
CA LEU A 179 13.78 10.16 -30.17
C LEU A 179 13.50 11.67 -29.98
N TYR A 180 14.55 12.48 -29.91
CA TYR A 180 14.53 13.92 -29.60
C TYR A 180 13.43 14.73 -30.30
N ASN A 181 13.05 14.37 -31.54
CA ASN A 181 11.99 15.06 -32.29
C ASN A 181 10.62 14.37 -32.18
N ARG A 182 10.46 13.33 -31.36
CA ARG A 182 9.22 12.61 -31.18
C ARG A 182 8.56 12.96 -29.84
N LYS A 183 7.24 12.93 -29.83
CA LYS A 183 6.37 13.44 -28.76
C LYS A 183 6.47 12.69 -27.41
N TYR A 184 7.17 11.56 -27.36
CA TYR A 184 7.18 10.66 -26.19
C TYR A 184 8.61 10.33 -25.79
N ILE A 185 9.10 11.01 -24.76
CA ILE A 185 10.35 10.68 -24.05
C ILE A 185 10.03 10.21 -22.64
N SER A 186 10.91 9.38 -22.08
CA SER A 186 10.74 8.89 -20.71
C SER A 186 11.09 9.96 -19.67
N ASN A 187 10.71 9.70 -18.42
CA ASN A 187 11.07 10.58 -17.30
C ASN A 187 12.49 10.32 -16.75
N VAL A 188 13.35 9.55 -17.42
CA VAL A 188 14.68 9.20 -16.90
C VAL A 188 15.53 10.44 -16.64
N SER A 189 15.56 11.41 -17.58
CA SER A 189 16.35 12.64 -17.45
C SER A 189 16.03 13.45 -16.19
N LYS A 190 14.77 13.44 -15.75
CA LYS A 190 14.32 14.09 -14.50
C LYS A 190 14.96 13.46 -13.26
N TRP A 191 15.30 12.17 -13.32
CA TRP A 191 15.82 11.42 -12.16
C TRP A 191 17.33 11.22 -12.21
N ILE A 192 18.02 11.61 -13.29
CA ILE A 192 19.49 11.70 -13.30
C ILE A 192 19.95 12.60 -12.15
N PRO A 193 20.90 12.16 -11.32
CA PRO A 193 21.46 12.98 -10.25
C PRO A 193 22.08 14.27 -10.75
N ARG A 194 22.08 15.29 -9.90
CA ARG A 194 22.80 16.55 -10.17
C ARG A 194 24.19 16.47 -9.56
N GLU A 195 25.18 16.99 -10.30
CA GLU A 195 26.55 17.18 -9.83
C GLU A 195 26.59 18.04 -8.55
N HIS A 196 27.50 17.74 -7.65
CA HIS A 196 27.69 18.41 -6.35
C HIS A 196 26.47 18.33 -5.40
N LYS A 197 25.60 17.34 -5.56
CA LYS A 197 24.47 17.07 -4.65
C LYS A 197 24.60 15.66 -4.04
N LYS A 198 23.65 15.31 -3.18
CA LYS A 198 23.62 14.03 -2.41
C LYS A 198 24.04 12.78 -3.19
N PHE A 199 23.77 12.73 -4.51
CA PHE A 199 24.05 11.57 -5.37
C PHE A 199 25.15 11.88 -6.39
N ASP A 200 26.14 12.72 -6.06
CA ASP A 200 27.22 13.10 -6.95
C ASP A 200 28.06 11.90 -7.41
N TRP A 201 28.26 10.93 -6.52
CA TRP A 201 28.91 9.69 -6.87
C TRP A 201 28.22 8.95 -8.01
N LEU A 202 26.88 8.83 -7.96
CA LEU A 202 26.11 8.16 -9.01
C LEU A 202 26.12 8.97 -10.32
N PHE A 203 26.10 10.32 -10.24
CA PHE A 203 26.27 11.16 -11.41
C PHE A 203 27.62 10.90 -12.08
N THR A 204 28.67 10.78 -11.29
CA THR A 204 30.03 10.50 -11.80
C THR A 204 30.10 9.15 -12.52
N GLU A 205 29.53 8.11 -11.93
CA GLU A 205 29.48 6.77 -12.54
C GLU A 205 28.63 6.72 -13.81
N LEU A 206 27.50 7.44 -13.85
CA LEU A 206 26.71 7.59 -15.07
C LEU A 206 27.50 8.25 -16.19
N VAL A 207 28.29 9.28 -15.90
CA VAL A 207 29.17 9.93 -16.89
C VAL A 207 30.24 8.97 -17.38
N ILE A 208 30.92 8.25 -16.47
CA ILE A 208 31.95 7.26 -16.84
C ILE A 208 31.36 6.20 -17.77
N HIS A 209 30.24 5.61 -17.38
CA HIS A 209 29.56 4.58 -18.17
C HIS A 209 29.08 5.11 -19.53
N TRP A 210 28.57 6.37 -19.59
CA TRP A 210 28.12 6.97 -20.84
C TRP A 210 29.24 7.06 -21.87
N PHE A 211 30.38 7.62 -21.48
CA PHE A 211 31.52 7.83 -22.38
C PHE A 211 32.29 6.54 -22.70
N SER A 212 32.14 5.50 -21.92
CA SER A 212 32.70 4.19 -22.26
C SER A 212 31.82 3.38 -23.21
N THR A 213 30.51 3.66 -23.28
CA THR A 213 29.55 2.81 -23.97
C THR A 213 28.94 3.45 -25.23
N TYR A 214 28.69 4.77 -25.20
CA TYR A 214 27.90 5.45 -26.24
C TYR A 214 28.66 6.49 -27.04
N GLU A 215 29.90 6.79 -26.69
CA GLU A 215 30.72 7.78 -27.40
C GLU A 215 31.90 7.08 -28.10
N ASP A 216 32.31 7.63 -29.26
CA ASP A 216 33.42 7.08 -30.06
C ASP A 216 34.76 7.16 -29.35
N SER A 217 35.64 6.20 -29.67
CA SER A 217 37.01 6.08 -29.15
C SER A 217 37.87 7.36 -29.42
N SER A 218 37.49 8.19 -30.37
CA SER A 218 38.12 9.47 -30.65
C SER A 218 38.00 10.47 -29.48
N GLN A 219 37.02 10.31 -28.61
CA GLN A 219 36.77 11.19 -27.44
C GLN A 219 37.46 10.71 -26.16
N VAL A 220 38.25 9.65 -26.19
CA VAL A 220 38.97 9.10 -25.03
C VAL A 220 39.88 10.15 -24.38
N ARG A 221 40.44 11.07 -25.16
CA ARG A 221 41.33 12.15 -24.69
C ARG A 221 40.60 13.37 -24.12
N THR A 222 39.27 13.38 -24.14
CA THR A 222 38.47 14.52 -23.63
C THR A 222 38.61 14.63 -22.12
N PRO A 223 38.94 15.80 -21.55
CA PRO A 223 39.00 16.03 -20.12
C PRO A 223 37.69 15.65 -19.43
N PHE A 224 37.76 15.03 -18.25
CA PHE A 224 36.58 14.54 -17.55
C PHE A 224 35.56 15.64 -17.19
N SER A 225 36.04 16.85 -16.91
CA SER A 225 35.21 18.03 -16.71
C SER A 225 34.35 18.37 -17.93
N LEU A 226 34.93 18.22 -19.15
CA LEU A 226 34.20 18.43 -20.39
C LEU A 226 33.18 17.30 -20.63
N LYS A 227 33.53 16.03 -20.32
CA LYS A 227 32.62 14.90 -20.36
C LYS A 227 31.39 15.14 -19.45
N LYS A 228 31.60 15.59 -18.23
CA LYS A 228 30.53 16.02 -17.32
C LYS A 228 29.65 17.12 -17.92
N LYS A 229 30.25 18.13 -18.54
CA LYS A 229 29.52 19.23 -19.18
C LYS A 229 28.65 18.71 -20.34
N MET A 230 29.18 17.85 -21.20
CA MET A 230 28.45 17.26 -22.32
C MET A 230 27.25 16.40 -21.82
N TYR A 231 27.47 15.54 -20.84
CA TYR A 231 26.42 14.73 -20.25
C TYR A 231 25.30 15.58 -19.65
N ARG A 232 25.64 16.64 -18.88
CA ARG A 232 24.66 17.60 -18.36
C ARG A 232 23.87 18.31 -19.47
N LYS A 233 24.51 18.63 -20.60
CA LYS A 233 23.83 19.24 -21.75
C LYS A 233 22.74 18.28 -22.30
N ASN A 234 23.07 17.02 -22.47
CA ASN A 234 22.13 15.99 -22.94
C ASN A 234 20.94 15.85 -21.96
N VAL A 235 21.21 15.75 -20.67
CA VAL A 235 20.17 15.65 -19.63
C VAL A 235 19.30 16.92 -19.59
N SER A 236 19.91 18.11 -19.70
CA SER A 236 19.20 19.40 -19.72
C SER A 236 18.29 19.52 -20.94
N LEU A 237 18.76 19.07 -22.09
CA LEU A 237 17.99 19.07 -23.33
C LEU A 237 16.71 18.24 -23.19
N LEU A 238 16.82 17.00 -22.71
CA LEU A 238 15.65 16.16 -22.50
C LEU A 238 14.73 16.70 -21.39
N ASN A 239 15.29 17.26 -20.32
CA ASN A 239 14.48 17.87 -19.28
C ASN A 239 13.68 19.07 -19.82
N SER A 240 14.24 19.89 -20.71
CA SER A 240 13.49 21.01 -21.31
C SER A 240 12.30 20.53 -22.14
N MET A 241 12.43 19.35 -22.78
CA MET A 241 11.34 18.72 -23.55
C MET A 241 10.25 18.11 -22.68
N LEU A 242 10.57 17.67 -21.47
CA LEU A 242 9.58 17.11 -20.53
C LEU A 242 8.57 18.17 -20.05
N ASP A 243 8.87 19.45 -20.27
CA ASP A 243 7.99 20.60 -19.93
C ASP A 243 7.35 20.48 -18.54
N THR A 244 8.14 20.00 -17.57
CA THR A 244 7.63 19.75 -16.22
C THR A 244 7.36 21.06 -15.48
N PRO A 245 6.37 21.10 -14.56
CA PRO A 245 6.10 22.28 -13.73
C PRO A 245 7.34 22.82 -13.02
N GLN A 246 8.25 21.93 -12.62
CA GLN A 246 9.51 22.31 -11.96
C GLN A 246 10.41 23.15 -12.86
N ILE A 247 10.46 22.87 -14.16
CA ILE A 247 11.26 23.61 -15.13
C ILE A 247 10.66 24.99 -15.35
N LYS A 248 9.35 25.07 -15.55
CA LYS A 248 8.62 26.34 -15.67
C LYS A 248 8.77 27.21 -14.43
N MET A 249 8.73 26.59 -13.24
CA MET A 249 8.99 27.30 -11.98
C MET A 249 10.42 27.85 -11.90
N CYS A 250 11.42 27.06 -12.29
CA CYS A 250 12.82 27.51 -12.31
C CYS A 250 13.06 28.61 -13.36
N GLY A 251 12.33 28.55 -14.48
CA GLY A 251 12.39 29.57 -15.56
C GLY A 251 11.54 30.80 -15.30
N GLN A 252 10.94 30.95 -14.14
CA GLN A 252 9.98 32.02 -13.80
C GLN A 252 8.73 32.08 -14.71
N GLN A 253 8.46 31.00 -15.42
CA GLN A 253 7.34 30.87 -16.37
C GLN A 253 6.12 30.20 -15.70
N LYS A 254 5.78 30.63 -14.48
CA LYS A 254 4.67 30.02 -13.72
C LYS A 254 3.33 30.15 -14.43
N GLY A 255 3.13 31.24 -15.19
CA GLY A 255 1.92 31.48 -15.98
C GLY A 255 1.68 30.46 -17.10
N ASP A 256 2.76 29.81 -17.59
CA ASP A 256 2.69 28.86 -18.69
C ASP A 256 2.45 27.40 -18.22
N ILE A 257 2.26 27.20 -16.91
CA ILE A 257 1.96 25.88 -16.37
C ILE A 257 0.53 25.51 -16.76
N VAL A 258 0.39 24.50 -17.62
CA VAL A 258 -0.91 23.97 -18.01
C VAL A 258 -1.41 23.00 -16.95
N PRO A 259 -2.57 23.25 -16.32
CA PRO A 259 -3.08 22.44 -15.20
C PRO A 259 -3.22 20.96 -15.50
N LYS A 260 -3.72 20.61 -16.68
CA LYS A 260 -3.92 19.22 -17.10
C LYS A 260 -2.61 18.41 -17.19
N HIS A 261 -1.46 19.08 -17.30
CA HIS A 261 -0.14 18.44 -17.34
C HIS A 261 0.51 18.32 -15.97
N VAL A 262 -0.12 18.84 -14.92
CA VAL A 262 0.38 18.78 -13.55
C VAL A 262 -0.34 17.66 -12.81
N SER A 263 0.42 16.79 -12.15
CA SER A 263 -0.20 15.72 -11.36
C SER A 263 -1.02 16.32 -10.21
N LYS A 264 -2.16 15.70 -9.91
CA LYS A 264 -3.05 16.09 -8.79
C LYS A 264 -2.25 16.28 -7.49
N LEU A 265 -1.37 15.35 -7.18
CA LEU A 265 -0.52 15.41 -5.99
C LEU A 265 0.41 16.65 -5.95
N THR A 266 0.87 17.14 -7.11
CA THR A 266 1.71 18.35 -7.19
C THR A 266 0.89 19.59 -6.88
N TYR A 267 -0.34 19.68 -7.38
CA TYR A 267 -1.25 20.77 -7.04
C TYR A 267 -1.59 20.81 -5.56
N GLU A 268 -1.84 19.65 -4.97
CA GLU A 268 -2.19 19.53 -3.55
C GLU A 268 -1.04 19.93 -2.64
N LYS A 269 0.19 19.56 -3.03
CA LYS A 269 1.39 19.94 -2.26
C LYS A 269 1.84 21.38 -2.46
N GLN A 270 1.45 22.01 -3.55
CA GLN A 270 1.84 23.36 -3.92
C GLN A 270 0.64 24.18 -4.46
N PRO A 271 -0.32 24.51 -3.60
CA PRO A 271 -1.49 25.31 -4.01
C PRO A 271 -1.12 26.66 -4.62
N SER A 272 0.05 27.21 -4.24
CA SER A 272 0.57 28.46 -4.79
C SER A 272 0.83 28.43 -6.30
N LEU A 273 0.89 27.25 -6.92
CA LEU A 273 0.96 27.12 -8.39
C LEU A 273 -0.35 27.57 -9.07
N ILE A 274 -1.44 27.55 -8.34
CA ILE A 274 -2.77 27.95 -8.82
C ILE A 274 -3.02 29.44 -8.54
N TYR A 275 -2.48 29.96 -7.43
CA TYR A 275 -2.77 31.31 -6.92
C TYR A 275 -1.83 32.42 -7.43
N THR A 276 -1.09 32.21 -8.50
CA THR A 276 -0.17 33.22 -9.06
C THR A 276 -0.82 34.22 -10.01
N LYS A 277 -2.12 34.08 -10.28
CA LYS A 277 -2.89 34.99 -11.15
C LYS A 277 -3.80 35.92 -10.35
N PRO A 278 -4.18 37.10 -10.88
CA PRO A 278 -5.17 37.96 -10.26
C PRO A 278 -6.45 37.19 -9.90
N ALA A 279 -7.15 37.58 -8.85
CA ALA A 279 -8.27 36.82 -8.29
C ALA A 279 -9.35 36.46 -9.33
N ASP A 280 -9.63 37.33 -10.29
CA ASP A 280 -10.63 37.09 -11.35
C ASP A 280 -10.16 36.05 -12.39
N GLU A 281 -8.90 36.08 -12.78
CA GLU A 281 -8.32 35.07 -13.66
C GLU A 281 -8.13 33.72 -12.93
N CYS A 282 -7.84 33.76 -11.63
CA CYS A 282 -7.76 32.56 -10.79
C CYS A 282 -9.09 31.85 -10.69
N ASN A 283 -10.20 32.58 -10.53
CA ASN A 283 -11.55 32.05 -10.50
C ASN A 283 -11.95 31.40 -11.84
N THR A 284 -11.65 32.06 -12.95
CA THR A 284 -11.90 31.52 -14.29
C THR A 284 -11.06 30.28 -14.56
N TYR A 285 -9.78 30.31 -14.19
CA TYR A 285 -8.85 29.21 -14.33
C TYR A 285 -9.19 28.00 -13.44
N CYS A 286 -9.59 28.26 -12.18
CA CYS A 286 -10.10 27.19 -11.31
C CYS A 286 -11.41 26.60 -11.84
N LYS A 287 -12.31 27.41 -12.40
CA LYS A 287 -13.53 26.94 -13.05
C LYS A 287 -13.22 26.10 -14.29
N GLU A 288 -12.32 26.54 -15.17
CA GLU A 288 -11.88 25.79 -16.35
C GLU A 288 -11.19 24.48 -15.98
N TYR A 289 -10.32 24.49 -14.97
CA TYR A 289 -9.66 23.28 -14.45
C TYR A 289 -10.68 22.29 -13.87
N LEU A 290 -11.64 22.78 -13.11
CA LEU A 290 -12.70 21.97 -12.55
C LEU A 290 -13.64 21.47 -13.64
N THR A 291 -14.01 22.32 -14.60
CA THR A 291 -14.85 21.94 -15.73
C THR A 291 -14.14 20.91 -16.59
N ALA A 292 -12.84 21.06 -16.85
CA ALA A 292 -12.07 20.07 -17.59
C ALA A 292 -11.96 18.74 -16.83
N GLN A 293 -11.76 18.78 -15.51
CA GLN A 293 -11.78 17.56 -14.67
C GLN A 293 -13.19 16.96 -14.55
N TYR A 294 -14.23 17.78 -14.49
CA TYR A 294 -15.63 17.32 -14.50
C TYR A 294 -16.01 16.69 -15.83
N ILE A 295 -15.60 17.28 -16.96
CA ILE A 295 -15.85 16.71 -18.29
C ILE A 295 -15.09 15.39 -18.43
N GLU A 296 -13.84 15.28 -17.99
CA GLU A 296 -13.14 14.00 -17.94
C GLU A 296 -13.79 13.02 -16.96
N THR A 297 -14.31 13.49 -15.85
CA THR A 297 -14.98 12.67 -14.85
C THR A 297 -16.35 12.21 -15.32
N ASP A 298 -17.16 13.10 -15.93
CA ASP A 298 -18.44 12.74 -16.56
C ASP A 298 -18.21 11.84 -17.78
N PHE A 299 -17.15 12.03 -18.52
CA PHE A 299 -16.75 11.15 -19.61
C PHE A 299 -16.32 9.78 -19.08
N VAL A 300 -15.54 9.71 -18.01
CA VAL A 300 -15.13 8.46 -17.35
C VAL A 300 -16.33 7.80 -16.67
N ILE A 301 -17.21 8.55 -16.00
CA ILE A 301 -18.47 8.03 -15.44
C ILE A 301 -19.39 7.56 -16.58
N GLY A 302 -19.44 8.28 -17.68
CA GLY A 302 -20.18 7.90 -18.88
C GLY A 302 -19.62 6.66 -19.57
N LEU A 303 -18.31 6.45 -19.55
CA LEU A 303 -17.64 5.23 -20.02
C LEU A 303 -17.84 4.05 -19.06
N LEU A 304 -17.84 4.29 -17.76
CA LEU A 304 -18.10 3.25 -16.74
C LEU A 304 -19.59 2.85 -16.73
N LYS A 305 -20.51 3.76 -17.00
CA LYS A 305 -21.95 3.46 -17.17
C LYS A 305 -22.27 2.72 -18.47
N ARG A 306 -21.46 2.90 -19.52
CA ARG A 306 -21.52 2.07 -20.71
C ARG A 306 -20.68 0.83 -20.42
N LYS A 307 -21.33 -0.32 -20.15
CA LYS A 307 -20.69 -1.65 -20.04
C LYS A 307 -19.48 -1.68 -20.95
N TRP A 308 -18.35 -2.18 -20.44
CA TRP A 308 -17.14 -2.49 -21.20
C TRP A 308 -17.45 -3.32 -22.45
N THR A 309 -17.96 -2.68 -23.48
CA THR A 309 -17.97 -3.22 -24.81
C THR A 309 -16.73 -2.66 -25.48
N HIS A 310 -15.87 -3.55 -25.92
CA HIS A 310 -14.66 -3.28 -26.67
C HIS A 310 -14.85 -2.13 -27.65
N VAL A 311 -14.29 -0.96 -27.38
CA VAL A 311 -14.08 0.05 -28.38
C VAL A 311 -12.84 -0.39 -29.16
N VAL A 312 -13.06 -1.17 -30.19
CA VAL A 312 -12.08 -1.38 -31.24
C VAL A 312 -12.00 -0.06 -32.02
N ILE A 313 -11.08 0.80 -31.64
CA ILE A 313 -10.66 1.91 -32.48
C ILE A 313 -9.75 1.31 -33.55
N GLY A 314 -10.21 1.36 -34.78
CA GLY A 314 -9.57 0.77 -35.92
C GLY A 314 -8.15 1.29 -36.16
N ARG A 315 -7.31 0.35 -36.59
CA ARG A 315 -5.96 0.46 -37.13
C ARG A 315 -4.87 1.06 -36.23
N GLY A 316 -4.18 0.19 -35.52
CA GLY A 316 -2.70 0.11 -35.59
C GLY A 316 -1.92 0.93 -34.58
N GLU A 317 -2.50 1.57 -33.62
CA GLU A 317 -1.81 2.05 -32.43
C GLU A 317 -2.60 1.57 -31.22
N VAL A 318 -2.10 0.52 -30.60
CA VAL A 318 -2.39 0.26 -29.19
C VAL A 318 -1.79 1.45 -28.45
N LEU A 319 -2.56 2.54 -28.37
CA LEU A 319 -2.48 3.42 -27.24
C LEU A 319 -2.88 2.53 -26.06
N THR A 320 -1.91 1.82 -25.51
CA THR A 320 -1.89 1.60 -24.09
C THR A 320 -1.91 3.03 -23.52
N GLN A 321 -3.09 3.63 -23.41
CA GLN A 321 -3.32 4.47 -22.27
C GLN A 321 -2.91 3.55 -21.12
N LYS A 322 -1.66 3.72 -20.67
CA LYS A 322 -1.31 3.42 -19.31
C LYS A 322 -2.46 4.07 -18.57
N ALA A 323 -3.46 3.26 -18.17
CA ALA A 323 -4.21 3.62 -17.01
C ALA A 323 -3.09 4.09 -16.10
N ASP A 324 -3.01 5.39 -15.91
CA ASP A 324 -2.17 5.90 -14.85
C ASP A 324 -2.51 4.94 -13.73
N VAL A 325 -1.54 4.13 -13.33
CA VAL A 325 -1.52 3.54 -12.02
C VAL A 325 -1.35 4.78 -11.18
N GLY A 326 -2.42 5.59 -11.26
CA GLY A 326 -2.48 6.93 -10.78
C GLY A 326 -2.37 6.72 -9.31
N PHE A 327 -1.36 7.28 -8.72
CA PHE A 327 -1.28 7.47 -7.29
C PHE A 327 -2.66 7.97 -6.87
N GLU A 328 -3.47 7.05 -6.39
CA GLU A 328 -4.78 7.32 -5.84
C GLU A 328 -4.57 8.41 -4.79
N ILE A 329 -5.38 9.46 -4.83
CA ILE A 329 -5.30 10.49 -3.79
C ILE A 329 -5.49 9.77 -2.47
N PRO A 330 -4.53 9.81 -1.53
CA PRO A 330 -4.66 9.12 -0.26
C PRO A 330 -5.94 9.58 0.43
N VAL A 331 -6.70 8.64 0.96
CA VAL A 331 -7.98 8.94 1.67
C VAL A 331 -7.79 10.00 2.76
N ALA A 332 -6.65 10.00 3.43
CA ALA A 332 -6.26 11.03 4.39
C ALA A 332 -6.36 12.46 3.86
N TYR A 333 -6.12 12.67 2.57
CA TYR A 333 -6.15 14.01 1.97
C TYR A 333 -7.52 14.66 2.11
N TYR A 334 -8.58 13.94 1.85
CA TYR A 334 -9.95 14.48 1.91
C TYR A 334 -10.30 14.94 3.34
N VAL A 335 -9.93 14.15 4.34
CA VAL A 335 -10.18 14.49 5.75
C VAL A 335 -9.29 15.65 6.20
N LYS A 336 -8.02 15.69 5.81
CA LYS A 336 -7.10 16.81 6.11
C LYS A 336 -7.60 18.12 5.52
N GLU A 337 -8.12 18.09 4.28
CA GLU A 337 -8.68 19.26 3.64
C GLU A 337 -9.95 19.73 4.37
N ALA A 338 -10.83 18.82 4.78
CA ALA A 338 -11.98 19.15 5.62
C ALA A 338 -11.55 19.82 6.93
N PHE A 339 -10.55 19.28 7.62
CA PHE A 339 -10.02 19.88 8.86
C PHE A 339 -9.42 21.27 8.61
N SER A 340 -8.69 21.45 7.50
CA SER A 340 -8.15 22.74 7.10
C SER A 340 -9.25 23.80 6.90
N ILE A 341 -10.33 23.40 6.23
CA ILE A 341 -11.49 24.26 5.99
C ILE A 341 -12.20 24.58 7.31
N MET A 342 -12.46 23.57 8.16
CA MET A 342 -13.08 23.77 9.49
C MET A 342 -12.26 24.72 10.38
N LYS A 343 -10.93 24.61 10.35
CA LYS A 343 -10.03 25.51 11.09
C LYS A 343 -10.17 26.96 10.62
N LYS A 344 -10.31 27.20 9.31
CA LYS A 344 -10.55 28.55 8.76
C LYS A 344 -11.92 29.10 9.15
N LEU A 345 -12.95 28.27 9.17
CA LEU A 345 -14.31 28.67 9.57
C LEU A 345 -14.43 28.94 11.07
N GLY A 346 -13.39 28.65 11.87
CA GLY A 346 -13.46 28.82 13.31
C GLY A 346 -14.47 27.89 13.99
N VAL A 347 -14.79 26.77 13.37
CA VAL A 347 -15.77 25.76 13.86
C VAL A 347 -15.37 25.19 15.24
N THR A 348 -14.17 25.49 15.74
CA THR A 348 -13.83 25.27 17.15
C THR A 348 -14.59 26.21 18.10
N ASN A 349 -15.14 27.32 17.60
CA ASN A 349 -15.94 28.28 18.39
C ASN A 349 -17.05 28.87 17.50
N ARG A 350 -18.19 28.20 17.46
CA ARG A 350 -19.56 28.67 17.19
C ARG A 350 -19.85 29.61 16.00
N THR A 351 -20.89 29.20 15.30
CA THR A 351 -21.97 29.99 14.71
C THR A 351 -21.70 30.73 13.41
N GLY A 352 -22.35 30.24 12.36
CA GLY A 352 -23.10 31.03 11.37
C GLY A 352 -22.42 32.21 10.69
N GLY A 353 -21.10 32.32 10.74
CA GLY A 353 -20.39 33.20 9.82
C GLY A 353 -20.46 32.58 8.41
N GLU A 354 -21.13 33.22 7.46
CA GLU A 354 -21.03 32.88 6.06
C GLU A 354 -19.56 32.90 5.68
N GLY A 355 -18.97 31.69 5.45
CA GLY A 355 -17.60 31.57 4.94
C GLY A 355 -17.48 32.40 3.66
N ASP A 356 -16.30 32.98 3.46
CA ASP A 356 -16.02 33.71 2.24
C ASP A 356 -16.27 32.80 0.98
N ALA A 357 -16.41 33.41 -0.17
CA ALA A 357 -16.70 32.68 -1.42
C ALA A 357 -15.64 31.59 -1.71
N ASP A 358 -14.39 31.81 -1.32
CA ASP A 358 -13.29 30.84 -1.44
C ASP A 358 -13.54 29.60 -0.59
N THR A 359 -13.99 29.78 0.64
CA THR A 359 -14.26 28.67 1.55
C THR A 359 -15.47 27.82 1.08
N LYS A 360 -16.55 28.48 0.62
CA LYS A 360 -17.70 27.78 0.03
C LYS A 360 -17.28 26.96 -1.20
N PHE A 361 -16.46 27.54 -2.06
CA PHE A 361 -15.93 26.88 -3.24
C PHE A 361 -15.05 25.66 -2.86
N ARG A 362 -14.16 25.77 -1.88
CA ARG A 362 -13.32 24.66 -1.40
C ARG A 362 -14.15 23.51 -0.86
N ILE A 363 -15.25 23.77 -0.14
CA ILE A 363 -16.19 22.76 0.35
C ILE A 363 -16.84 22.03 -0.83
N GLN A 364 -17.33 22.76 -1.82
CA GLN A 364 -17.95 22.16 -3.00
C GLN A 364 -16.96 21.27 -3.76
N LEU A 365 -15.73 21.75 -3.96
CA LEU A 365 -14.66 21.00 -4.60
C LEU A 365 -14.29 19.72 -3.83
N LEU A 366 -14.16 19.82 -2.50
CA LEU A 366 -13.86 18.67 -1.65
C LEU A 366 -14.97 17.60 -1.77
N ASN A 367 -16.23 18.01 -1.69
CA ASN A 367 -17.38 17.10 -1.81
C ASN A 367 -17.42 16.41 -3.16
N ALA A 368 -17.22 17.14 -4.25
CA ALA A 368 -17.17 16.57 -5.60
C ALA A 368 -16.01 15.57 -5.77
N LYS A 369 -14.82 15.91 -5.28
CA LYS A 369 -13.66 14.98 -5.32
C LYS A 369 -13.93 13.69 -4.53
N TRP A 370 -14.56 13.80 -3.37
CA TRP A 370 -14.93 12.64 -2.56
C TRP A 370 -15.99 11.78 -3.24
N GLU A 371 -17.01 12.40 -3.83
CA GLU A 371 -18.07 11.71 -4.56
C GLU A 371 -17.50 10.84 -5.70
N VAL A 372 -16.59 11.40 -6.49
CA VAL A 372 -15.88 10.67 -7.55
C VAL A 372 -15.08 9.51 -6.98
N PHE A 373 -14.42 9.71 -5.85
CA PHE A 373 -13.66 8.65 -5.18
C PHE A 373 -14.57 7.56 -4.63
N SER A 374 -15.61 7.91 -3.90
CA SER A 374 -16.51 6.96 -3.22
C SER A 374 -17.43 6.20 -4.17
N ASN A 375 -17.90 6.83 -5.26
CA ASN A 375 -18.79 6.21 -6.23
C ASN A 375 -18.22 4.93 -6.85
N ARG A 376 -16.90 4.85 -7.00
CA ARG A 376 -16.22 3.61 -7.46
C ARG A 376 -16.53 2.40 -6.58
N PHE A 377 -16.72 2.62 -5.28
CA PHE A 377 -17.03 1.56 -4.32
C PHE A 377 -18.54 1.39 -4.14
N ILE A 378 -19.30 2.49 -4.19
CA ILE A 378 -20.76 2.46 -4.07
C ILE A 378 -21.38 1.72 -5.27
N GLU A 379 -20.83 1.89 -6.47
CA GLU A 379 -21.29 1.16 -7.68
C GLU A 379 -20.99 -0.34 -7.63
N MET A 380 -19.95 -0.75 -6.87
CA MET A 380 -19.65 -2.18 -6.60
C MET A 380 -20.54 -2.77 -5.51
N ARG A 381 -21.44 -2.00 -4.93
CA ARG A 381 -22.29 -2.36 -3.79
C ARG A 381 -23.16 -3.56 -4.10
N GLN A 382 -22.74 -4.73 -3.63
CA GLN A 382 -23.58 -5.91 -3.49
C GLN A 382 -23.87 -6.02 -2.01
N GLU A 383 -25.04 -5.60 -1.55
CA GLU A 383 -25.57 -5.80 -0.19
C GLU A 383 -24.51 -5.95 0.94
N ALA A 384 -23.57 -5.02 1.00
CA ALA A 384 -22.50 -5.08 1.97
C ALA A 384 -23.00 -4.65 3.38
N HIS A 385 -23.01 -5.57 4.32
CA HIS A 385 -23.43 -5.33 5.71
C HIS A 385 -22.19 -5.01 6.55
N ILE A 386 -21.67 -3.80 6.45
CA ILE A 386 -20.42 -3.40 7.09
C ILE A 386 -20.68 -2.49 8.27
N ILE A 387 -20.06 -2.80 9.41
CA ILE A 387 -19.94 -1.90 10.57
C ILE A 387 -18.49 -1.47 10.68
N PRO A 388 -18.14 -0.23 10.37
CA PRO A 388 -16.81 0.30 10.64
C PRO A 388 -16.66 0.61 12.13
N LEU A 389 -15.64 0.01 12.76
CA LEU A 389 -15.21 0.25 14.13
C LEU A 389 -13.94 1.09 14.10
N LEU A 390 -14.06 2.34 14.50
CA LEU A 390 -12.98 3.31 14.43
C LEU A 390 -12.34 3.54 15.80
N ASP A 391 -11.09 3.17 15.92
CA ASP A 391 -10.28 3.49 17.10
C ASP A 391 -9.96 4.99 17.12
N ILE A 392 -10.46 5.66 18.16
CA ILE A 392 -10.24 7.09 18.44
C ILE A 392 -9.46 7.30 19.72
N SER A 393 -8.74 6.30 20.19
CA SER A 393 -7.87 6.39 21.37
C SER A 393 -6.76 7.43 21.21
N TYR A 394 -6.12 7.74 22.32
CA TYR A 394 -5.02 8.71 22.34
C TYR A 394 -3.85 8.31 21.39
N SER A 395 -3.55 7.02 21.28
CA SER A 395 -2.52 6.53 20.36
C SER A 395 -2.84 6.88 18.91
N MET A 396 -4.08 6.66 18.48
CA MET A 396 -4.53 7.00 17.13
C MET A 396 -4.57 8.51 16.87
N ARG A 397 -5.01 9.30 17.84
CA ARG A 397 -5.11 10.78 17.70
C ARG A 397 -3.75 11.46 17.68
N ASN A 398 -2.77 10.94 18.42
CA ASN A 398 -1.40 11.46 18.47
C ASN A 398 -0.48 10.86 17.41
N MET A 399 -0.94 9.88 16.65
CA MET A 399 -0.26 9.54 15.42
C MET A 399 -0.25 10.75 14.48
N ASP A 400 0.61 10.70 13.48
CA ASP A 400 0.61 11.74 12.49
C ASP A 400 -0.79 11.90 11.88
N ASP A 401 -1.10 13.13 11.47
CA ASP A 401 -2.39 13.47 10.87
C ASP A 401 -2.80 12.53 9.72
N GLU A 402 -1.86 11.84 9.08
CA GLU A 402 -2.16 10.95 7.96
C GLU A 402 -2.84 9.66 8.40
N THR A 403 -2.38 9.04 9.50
CA THR A 403 -2.95 7.80 10.04
C THR A 403 -4.39 8.02 10.51
N TYR A 404 -4.58 9.01 11.36
CA TYR A 404 -5.91 9.31 11.91
C TYR A 404 -6.90 9.76 10.82
N CYS A 405 -6.45 10.63 9.91
CA CYS A 405 -7.30 11.05 8.80
C CYS A 405 -7.64 9.91 7.83
N THR A 406 -6.72 8.95 7.63
CA THR A 406 -7.02 7.75 6.82
C THR A 406 -8.10 6.90 7.49
N ALA A 407 -7.98 6.69 8.79
CA ALA A 407 -8.95 5.91 9.57
C ALA A 407 -10.36 6.51 9.50
N ILE A 408 -10.47 7.83 9.71
CA ILE A 408 -11.75 8.56 9.59
C ILE A 408 -12.31 8.42 8.17
N GLY A 409 -11.47 8.63 7.15
CA GLY A 409 -11.91 8.57 5.76
C GLY A 409 -12.41 7.18 5.36
N PHE A 410 -11.73 6.12 5.80
CA PHE A 410 -12.20 4.74 5.59
C PHE A 410 -13.48 4.46 6.36
N ALA A 411 -13.61 4.89 7.61
CA ALA A 411 -14.83 4.71 8.39
C ALA A 411 -16.03 5.38 7.71
N ILE A 412 -15.87 6.61 7.22
CA ILE A 412 -16.92 7.32 6.45
C ILE A 412 -17.24 6.55 5.16
N LEU A 413 -16.24 6.10 4.41
CA LEU A 413 -16.44 5.35 3.18
C LEU A 413 -17.21 4.06 3.44
N PHE A 414 -16.81 3.27 4.44
CA PHE A 414 -17.51 2.04 4.81
C PHE A 414 -18.95 2.32 5.26
N SER A 415 -19.18 3.38 5.99
CA SER A 415 -20.54 3.78 6.40
C SER A 415 -21.43 4.13 5.19
N GLN A 416 -20.87 4.72 4.14
CA GLN A 416 -21.60 5.05 2.90
C GLN A 416 -21.88 3.81 2.03
N ILE A 417 -20.99 2.82 2.06
CA ILE A 417 -21.13 1.58 1.30
C ILE A 417 -22.10 0.62 2.01
N SER A 418 -22.16 0.64 3.32
CA SER A 418 -22.99 -0.26 4.12
C SER A 418 -24.48 -0.06 3.85
N VAL A 419 -25.22 -1.18 3.78
CA VAL A 419 -26.69 -1.17 3.73
C VAL A 419 -27.34 -0.96 5.10
N LEU A 420 -26.54 -1.06 6.17
CA LEU A 420 -27.03 -0.87 7.56
C LEU A 420 -27.20 0.60 7.93
N GLY A 421 -27.00 1.51 6.97
CA GLY A 421 -27.06 2.95 7.17
C GLY A 421 -25.69 3.59 7.47
N LYS A 422 -25.66 4.92 7.36
CA LYS A 422 -24.42 5.70 7.54
C LYS A 422 -24.03 5.84 9.00
N ARG A 423 -23.46 4.79 9.57
CA ARG A 423 -23.09 4.72 10.99
C ARG A 423 -21.64 4.30 11.17
N ILE A 424 -20.99 4.87 12.17
CA ILE A 424 -19.63 4.53 12.61
C ILE A 424 -19.70 4.19 14.09
N LEU A 425 -19.08 3.10 14.51
CA LEU A 425 -18.92 2.77 15.92
C LEU A 425 -17.51 3.19 16.35
N THR A 426 -17.41 4.02 17.38
CA THR A 426 -16.12 4.42 17.94
C THR A 426 -15.62 3.39 18.94
N ILE A 427 -14.30 3.16 18.92
CA ILE A 427 -13.58 2.40 19.93
C ILE A 427 -12.86 3.39 20.81
N ASP A 428 -13.46 3.70 21.96
CA ASP A 428 -12.97 4.60 23.00
C ASP A 428 -13.28 3.97 24.35
N ASN A 429 -12.95 4.59 25.45
CA ASN A 429 -13.34 4.13 26.79
C ASN A 429 -14.87 3.90 26.91
N LEU A 430 -15.64 4.78 26.30
CA LEU A 430 -17.09 4.69 26.17
C LEU A 430 -17.46 4.61 24.68
N PRO A 431 -17.47 3.43 24.08
CA PRO A 431 -17.83 3.26 22.67
C PRO A 431 -19.20 3.87 22.38
N ASN A 432 -19.34 4.53 21.24
CA ASN A 432 -20.57 5.20 20.85
C ASN A 432 -20.84 5.12 19.36
N TRP A 433 -22.13 5.05 19.00
CA TRP A 433 -22.58 5.14 17.63
C TRP A 433 -22.62 6.58 17.15
N ILE A 434 -21.92 6.85 16.05
CA ILE A 434 -22.01 8.12 15.33
C ILE A 434 -22.95 7.92 14.15
N ASN A 435 -24.05 8.65 14.14
CA ASN A 435 -25.03 8.61 13.08
C ASN A 435 -24.78 9.73 12.07
N LEU A 436 -24.45 9.35 10.82
CA LEU A 436 -24.16 10.27 9.72
C LEU A 436 -25.33 10.37 8.71
N GLU A 437 -26.52 9.80 9.00
CA GLU A 437 -27.66 9.81 8.07
C GLU A 437 -28.12 11.22 7.67
N LYS A 438 -28.04 12.16 8.58
CA LYS A 438 -28.43 13.55 8.34
C LYS A 438 -27.44 14.34 7.49
N ALA A 439 -26.19 13.89 7.45
CA ALA A 439 -25.14 14.53 6.67
C ALA A 439 -25.28 14.16 5.18
N LYS A 440 -25.48 15.16 4.33
CA LYS A 440 -25.68 14.99 2.89
C LYS A 440 -24.36 14.96 2.11
N THR A 441 -23.35 15.67 2.60
CA THR A 441 -22.07 15.85 1.92
C THR A 441 -20.93 15.27 2.76
N PHE A 442 -19.81 14.99 2.11
CA PHE A 442 -18.62 14.49 2.81
C PHE A 442 -18.13 15.46 3.89
N PHE A 443 -18.12 16.76 3.58
CA PHE A 443 -17.71 17.77 4.56
C PHE A 443 -18.59 17.73 5.82
N GLU A 444 -19.93 17.66 5.64
CA GLU A 444 -20.88 17.53 6.76
C GLU A 444 -20.67 16.22 7.55
N MET A 445 -20.30 15.10 6.89
CA MET A 445 -20.00 13.84 7.57
C MET A 445 -18.77 14.00 8.48
N VAL A 446 -17.69 14.63 7.98
CA VAL A 446 -16.49 14.89 8.78
C VAL A 446 -16.80 15.85 9.93
N GLU A 447 -17.57 16.89 9.69
CA GLU A 447 -17.99 17.85 10.72
C GLU A 447 -18.82 17.16 11.82
N THR A 448 -19.82 16.35 11.44
CA THR A 448 -20.65 15.58 12.38
C THR A 448 -19.80 14.63 13.21
N PHE A 449 -18.84 13.94 12.57
CA PHE A 449 -17.88 13.09 13.28
C PHE A 449 -17.07 13.88 14.31
N CYS A 450 -16.50 15.02 13.93
CA CYS A 450 -15.70 15.86 14.83
C CYS A 450 -16.52 16.40 16.02
N VAL A 451 -17.76 16.81 15.78
CA VAL A 451 -18.65 17.28 16.84
C VAL A 451 -18.95 16.15 17.83
N SER A 452 -19.26 14.95 17.31
CA SER A 452 -19.62 13.79 18.13
C SER A 452 -18.45 13.25 18.97
N THR A 453 -17.20 13.48 18.53
CA THR A 453 -16.00 12.98 19.22
C THR A 453 -15.25 14.01 20.06
N LYS A 454 -15.76 15.23 20.19
CA LYS A 454 -15.11 16.34 20.96
C LYS A 454 -14.88 16.02 22.43
N SER A 455 -15.79 15.28 23.05
CA SER A 455 -15.76 14.97 24.49
C SER A 455 -15.00 13.68 24.82
N SER A 456 -14.63 12.90 23.82
CA SER A 456 -13.90 11.65 24.03
C SER A 456 -12.41 11.93 24.20
N GLY A 457 -11.90 11.70 25.41
CA GLY A 457 -10.52 11.99 25.79
C GLY A 457 -9.75 10.79 26.35
N SER A 458 -10.23 9.58 26.11
CA SER A 458 -9.68 8.37 26.69
C SER A 458 -8.33 7.97 26.12
N THR A 459 -7.51 7.40 26.98
CA THR A 459 -6.18 6.89 26.66
C THR A 459 -6.19 5.45 26.14
N VAL A 460 -7.24 4.67 26.45
CA VAL A 460 -7.28 3.22 26.15
C VAL A 460 -8.51 2.87 25.32
N PRO A 461 -8.34 2.15 24.18
CA PRO A 461 -9.47 1.67 23.39
C PRO A 461 -10.20 0.52 24.09
N ASN A 462 -11.52 0.58 24.13
CA ASN A 462 -12.39 -0.46 24.69
C ASN A 462 -13.03 -1.28 23.56
N PHE A 463 -12.27 -2.23 22.99
CA PHE A 463 -12.75 -3.12 21.94
C PHE A 463 -13.95 -3.94 22.38
N PHE A 464 -13.93 -4.42 23.61
CA PHE A 464 -14.99 -5.30 24.12
C PHE A 464 -16.31 -4.56 24.35
N GLY A 465 -16.24 -3.33 24.90
CA GLY A 465 -17.43 -2.50 25.04
C GLY A 465 -18.06 -2.13 23.69
N ALA A 466 -17.26 -1.96 22.64
CA ALA A 466 -17.78 -1.75 21.29
C ALA A 466 -18.53 -2.99 20.77
N ILE A 467 -18.02 -4.19 21.02
CA ILE A 467 -18.70 -5.43 20.67
C ILE A 467 -19.99 -5.61 21.46
N ASP A 468 -19.97 -5.37 22.78
CA ASP A 468 -21.16 -5.45 23.62
C ASP A 468 -22.27 -4.51 23.10
N LEU A 469 -21.89 -3.32 22.63
CA LEU A 469 -22.84 -2.37 22.06
C LEU A 469 -23.43 -2.84 20.72
N ILE A 470 -22.64 -3.55 19.89
CA ILE A 470 -23.14 -4.17 18.66
C ILE A 470 -24.14 -5.27 19.01
N VAL A 471 -23.76 -6.20 19.89
CA VAL A 471 -24.61 -7.31 20.31
C VAL A 471 -25.92 -6.79 20.89
N TYR A 472 -25.85 -5.79 21.78
CA TYR A 472 -27.04 -5.15 22.33
C TYR A 472 -27.93 -4.52 21.24
N SER A 473 -27.33 -3.86 20.27
CA SER A 473 -28.06 -3.24 19.15
C SER A 473 -28.77 -4.29 18.28
N ILE A 474 -28.13 -5.43 18.01
CA ILE A 474 -28.73 -6.52 17.23
C ILE A 474 -29.90 -7.13 18.00
N GLN A 475 -29.76 -7.40 19.30
CA GLN A 475 -30.82 -7.96 20.14
C GLN A 475 -32.07 -7.07 20.20
N ASN A 476 -31.89 -5.75 20.22
CA ASN A 476 -33.01 -4.81 20.29
C ASN A 476 -33.65 -4.47 18.93
N THR A 477 -33.10 -4.95 17.83
CA THR A 477 -33.63 -4.65 16.48
C THR A 477 -34.32 -5.81 15.81
N ASN A 478 -34.52 -6.95 16.50
CA ASN A 478 -35.11 -8.18 15.96
C ASN A 478 -34.49 -8.62 14.62
N ILE A 479 -33.19 -8.38 14.44
CA ILE A 479 -32.45 -8.85 13.28
C ILE A 479 -32.32 -10.38 13.42
N ASP A 480 -32.73 -11.11 12.39
CA ASP A 480 -32.57 -12.56 12.29
C ASP A 480 -31.09 -12.95 12.44
N THR A 481 -30.80 -13.96 13.23
CA THR A 481 -29.43 -14.48 13.45
C THR A 481 -28.73 -14.87 12.15
N ASN A 482 -29.48 -15.28 11.12
CA ASN A 482 -28.95 -15.54 9.77
C ASN A 482 -28.26 -14.34 9.12
N TYR A 483 -28.49 -13.11 9.60
CA TYR A 483 -27.79 -11.92 9.11
C TYR A 483 -26.36 -11.78 9.66
N LEU A 484 -26.01 -12.47 10.74
CA LEU A 484 -24.67 -12.42 11.34
C LEU A 484 -23.60 -12.92 10.35
N ASP A 485 -23.90 -13.95 9.59
CA ASP A 485 -22.98 -14.47 8.56
C ASP A 485 -22.65 -13.45 7.45
N LYS A 486 -23.56 -12.51 7.20
CA LYS A 486 -23.38 -11.43 6.22
C LYS A 486 -22.69 -10.21 6.82
N LEU A 487 -22.73 -10.09 8.16
CA LEU A 487 -22.18 -8.94 8.86
C LEU A 487 -20.66 -8.95 8.81
N GLN A 488 -20.08 -7.80 8.54
CA GLN A 488 -18.64 -7.60 8.52
C GLN A 488 -18.26 -6.49 9.49
N LEU A 489 -17.44 -6.80 10.47
CA LEU A 489 -16.89 -5.88 11.44
C LEU A 489 -15.50 -5.43 10.97
N VAL A 490 -15.34 -4.16 10.59
CA VAL A 490 -14.07 -3.62 10.09
C VAL A 490 -13.42 -2.78 11.16
N PHE A 491 -12.41 -3.32 11.83
CA PHE A 491 -11.62 -2.62 12.84
C PHE A 491 -10.55 -1.76 12.16
N LEU A 492 -10.60 -0.46 12.39
CA LEU A 492 -9.64 0.53 11.91
C LEU A 492 -8.84 1.05 13.11
N SER A 493 -7.68 0.46 13.38
CA SER A 493 -6.88 0.74 14.56
C SER A 493 -5.38 0.63 14.29
N ASP A 494 -4.57 1.21 15.16
CA ASP A 494 -3.13 0.95 15.25
C ASP A 494 -2.80 -0.28 16.09
N PHE A 495 -3.79 -0.84 16.79
CA PHE A 495 -3.67 -1.97 17.71
C PHE A 495 -2.54 -1.83 18.75
N SER A 496 -2.04 -0.62 18.99
CA SER A 496 -0.88 -0.35 19.85
C SER A 496 -1.11 -0.68 21.33
N SER A 497 -2.37 -0.64 21.76
CA SER A 497 -2.77 -1.00 23.12
C SER A 497 -2.87 -2.50 23.33
N TYR A 498 -2.76 -3.27 22.27
CA TYR A 498 -2.84 -4.73 22.29
C TYR A 498 -1.44 -5.31 22.08
N LYS A 499 -0.68 -5.38 23.16
CA LYS A 499 0.61 -6.06 23.19
C LYS A 499 0.45 -7.39 23.90
N ASN A 500 0.70 -8.47 23.19
CA ASN A 500 1.01 -9.73 23.85
C ASN A 500 2.48 -9.68 24.27
N ASP A 501 2.77 -9.69 25.55
CA ASP A 501 4.13 -9.63 26.11
C ASP A 501 4.95 -10.91 25.87
N ILE A 502 4.52 -11.81 24.98
CA ILE A 502 5.13 -13.12 24.82
C ILE A 502 5.62 -13.33 23.38
N LEU A 503 6.88 -12.99 23.18
CA LEU A 503 7.70 -13.40 22.03
C LEU A 503 8.42 -14.72 22.33
N ASP A 504 7.69 -15.80 22.61
CA ASP A 504 8.33 -17.09 22.78
C ASP A 504 7.97 -18.03 21.62
N LEU A 505 9.00 -18.42 20.86
CA LEU A 505 8.90 -19.33 19.71
C LEU A 505 8.34 -20.72 20.10
N THR A 506 8.40 -21.08 21.39
CA THR A 506 7.87 -22.34 21.92
C THR A 506 6.35 -22.38 21.96
N MET A 507 5.66 -21.24 21.95
CA MET A 507 4.20 -21.13 21.91
C MET A 507 3.60 -21.21 20.50
N LEU A 508 4.42 -21.40 19.47
CA LEU A 508 3.99 -21.55 18.07
C LEU A 508 3.15 -22.81 17.81
N MET A 509 3.21 -23.76 18.73
CA MET A 509 2.59 -25.09 18.59
C MET A 509 1.34 -25.29 19.46
N ASP A 510 1.00 -24.30 20.29
CA ASP A 510 -0.10 -24.48 21.24
C ASP A 510 -1.30 -23.60 20.82
N ASP A 511 -2.39 -24.23 20.43
CA ASP A 511 -3.70 -23.60 20.17
C ASP A 511 -4.32 -22.97 21.43
N THR A 512 -3.59 -22.99 22.53
CA THR A 512 -4.02 -22.50 23.84
C THR A 512 -3.66 -21.03 24.10
N PHE A 513 -3.64 -20.16 23.09
CA PHE A 513 -3.53 -18.70 23.32
C PHE A 513 -4.76 -18.21 24.13
N PRO A 514 -4.67 -18.06 25.46
CA PRO A 514 -5.86 -17.83 26.28
C PRO A 514 -6.46 -16.43 26.13
N TYR A 515 -5.78 -15.50 25.44
CA TYR A 515 -6.17 -14.07 25.44
C TYR A 515 -6.10 -13.39 24.08
N SER A 516 -6.32 -14.09 22.96
CA SER A 516 -6.36 -13.42 21.68
C SER A 516 -7.57 -12.47 21.62
N LEU A 517 -7.36 -11.28 21.08
CA LEU A 517 -8.43 -10.28 20.85
C LEU A 517 -9.62 -10.94 20.14
N HIS A 518 -9.35 -11.73 19.13
CA HIS A 518 -10.36 -12.41 18.34
C HIS A 518 -11.18 -13.41 19.16
N LYS A 519 -10.54 -14.31 19.92
CA LYS A 519 -11.25 -15.28 20.78
C LYS A 519 -12.20 -14.60 21.77
N ASN A 520 -11.76 -13.50 22.36
CA ASN A 520 -12.59 -12.74 23.28
C ASN A 520 -13.77 -12.05 22.57
N ILE A 521 -13.58 -11.57 21.35
CA ILE A 521 -14.66 -11.03 20.51
C ILE A 521 -15.67 -12.13 20.19
N CYS A 522 -15.21 -13.27 19.66
CA CYS A 522 -16.07 -14.41 19.31
C CYS A 522 -16.86 -14.92 20.53
N ARG A 523 -16.18 -15.09 21.67
CA ARG A 523 -16.84 -15.54 22.93
C ARG A 523 -17.97 -14.60 23.36
N ARG A 524 -17.90 -13.29 23.10
CA ARG A 524 -18.98 -12.35 23.42
C ARG A 524 -20.21 -12.59 22.56
N PHE A 525 -20.03 -12.87 21.28
CA PHE A 525 -21.13 -13.29 20.42
C PHE A 525 -21.70 -14.65 20.85
N GLU A 526 -20.85 -15.64 21.11
CA GLU A 526 -21.27 -16.99 21.57
C GLU A 526 -22.07 -16.95 22.86
N ILE A 527 -21.60 -16.27 23.90
CA ILE A 527 -22.28 -16.19 25.21
C ILE A 527 -23.66 -15.54 25.07
N GLN A 528 -23.77 -14.50 24.28
CA GLN A 528 -25.03 -13.78 24.13
C GLN A 528 -26.06 -14.56 23.32
N TYR A 529 -25.63 -15.36 22.34
CA TYR A 529 -26.55 -16.16 21.50
C TYR A 529 -26.77 -17.58 22.03
N ALA A 530 -25.89 -18.13 22.86
CA ALA A 530 -26.14 -19.39 23.56
C ALA A 530 -27.39 -19.35 24.45
N ASN A 531 -27.73 -18.19 24.99
CA ASN A 531 -28.92 -17.99 25.82
C ASN A 531 -30.24 -17.94 25.02
N SER A 532 -30.18 -17.83 23.68
CA SER A 532 -31.36 -17.80 22.81
C SER A 532 -31.77 -19.20 22.28
N GLY A 533 -31.04 -20.25 22.63
CA GLY A 533 -31.38 -21.63 22.24
C GLY A 533 -31.04 -22.02 20.78
N GLU A 534 -30.52 -21.07 19.98
CA GLU A 534 -30.18 -21.26 18.57
C GLU A 534 -28.66 -21.31 18.33
N GLY A 535 -27.86 -21.55 19.37
CA GLY A 535 -26.40 -21.39 19.33
C GLY A 535 -25.66 -22.52 18.63
N GLY A 536 -25.13 -22.23 17.45
CA GLY A 536 -23.99 -22.93 16.84
C GLY A 536 -22.85 -21.96 16.61
N LEU A 537 -21.61 -22.45 16.53
CA LEU A 537 -20.39 -21.72 16.16
C LEU A 537 -20.49 -20.96 14.79
N ASP A 538 -21.56 -21.17 14.05
CA ASP A 538 -21.78 -20.63 12.71
C ASP A 538 -22.24 -19.17 12.70
N ASN A 539 -22.64 -18.60 13.83
CA ASN A 539 -23.27 -17.27 13.93
C ASN A 539 -22.29 -16.13 14.32
N ILE A 540 -21.01 -16.26 14.01
CA ILE A 540 -20.01 -15.21 14.25
C ILE A 540 -19.89 -14.33 12.99
N PRO A 541 -19.90 -12.98 13.13
CA PRO A 541 -19.68 -12.08 11.99
C PRO A 541 -18.30 -12.24 11.35
N ASN A 542 -18.15 -11.83 10.11
CA ASN A 542 -16.85 -11.71 9.48
C ASN A 542 -16.07 -10.55 10.12
N ILE A 543 -14.80 -10.75 10.43
CA ILE A 543 -13.96 -9.77 11.13
C ILE A 543 -12.77 -9.36 10.25
N VAL A 544 -12.62 -8.07 10.04
CA VAL A 544 -11.50 -7.48 9.30
C VAL A 544 -10.66 -6.64 10.26
N TYR A 545 -9.41 -7.02 10.47
CA TYR A 545 -8.44 -6.25 11.21
C TYR A 545 -7.59 -5.42 10.23
N TRP A 546 -7.81 -4.11 10.20
CA TRP A 546 -7.06 -3.21 9.34
C TRP A 546 -6.03 -2.42 10.13
N ASN A 547 -4.78 -2.85 10.03
CA ASN A 547 -3.66 -2.23 10.72
C ASN A 547 -3.24 -0.90 10.05
N LEU A 548 -3.33 0.18 10.80
CA LEU A 548 -2.92 1.53 10.40
C LEU A 548 -1.66 2.03 11.14
N SER A 549 -0.99 1.15 11.92
CA SER A 549 0.18 1.51 12.72
C SER A 549 1.42 1.76 11.88
N LYS A 550 2.00 2.94 11.99
CA LYS A 550 3.34 3.28 11.46
C LYS A 550 4.47 2.91 12.43
N ASN A 551 4.15 2.80 13.71
CA ASN A 551 5.11 2.66 14.80
C ASN A 551 4.98 1.31 15.47
N GLY A 552 6.11 0.59 15.57
CA GLY A 552 6.17 -0.67 16.28
C GLY A 552 5.72 -1.88 15.46
N PHE A 553 5.77 -3.01 16.12
CA PHE A 553 5.23 -4.27 15.64
C PHE A 553 3.96 -4.58 16.41
N ILE A 554 3.02 -5.18 15.73
CA ILE A 554 1.76 -5.62 16.29
C ILE A 554 1.73 -7.14 16.14
N ASP A 555 1.38 -7.84 17.22
CA ASP A 555 1.13 -9.26 17.12
C ASP A 555 -0.10 -9.51 16.25
N LEU A 556 -0.15 -10.69 15.64
CA LEU A 556 -1.33 -11.08 14.89
C LEU A 556 -2.53 -11.20 15.84
N PRO A 557 -3.67 -10.60 15.50
CA PRO A 557 -4.86 -10.60 16.36
C PRO A 557 -5.43 -11.98 16.67
N CYS A 558 -5.17 -12.97 15.79
CA CYS A 558 -5.58 -14.37 15.93
C CYS A 558 -4.71 -15.28 15.07
N SER A 559 -5.05 -16.57 15.04
CA SER A 559 -4.45 -17.55 14.12
C SER A 559 -4.60 -17.11 12.67
N ILE A 560 -3.60 -17.43 11.83
CA ILE A 560 -3.66 -17.20 10.39
C ILE A 560 -4.69 -18.07 9.67
N TYR A 561 -5.21 -19.08 10.35
CA TYR A 561 -6.22 -20.01 9.85
C TYR A 561 -7.61 -19.75 10.44
N GLU A 562 -7.76 -18.68 11.24
CA GLU A 562 -9.03 -18.33 11.83
C GLU A 562 -10.06 -18.02 10.75
N ASP A 563 -11.16 -18.76 10.74
CA ASP A 563 -12.21 -18.61 9.74
C ASP A 563 -12.92 -17.25 9.86
N LYS A 564 -13.54 -16.80 8.78
CA LYS A 564 -14.26 -15.52 8.68
C LYS A 564 -13.42 -14.30 9.06
N THR A 565 -12.08 -14.40 8.98
CA THR A 565 -11.17 -13.35 9.41
C THR A 565 -10.25 -12.89 8.28
N LEU A 566 -9.99 -11.57 8.22
CA LEU A 566 -9.09 -10.96 7.24
C LEU A 566 -8.14 -9.99 7.93
N PHE A 567 -6.84 -10.03 7.54
CA PHE A 567 -5.85 -9.06 7.95
C PHE A 567 -5.49 -8.14 6.79
N LEU A 568 -5.66 -6.84 7.01
CA LEU A 568 -5.27 -5.79 6.09
C LEU A 568 -4.32 -4.81 6.75
N SER A 569 -3.54 -4.10 5.96
CA SER A 569 -2.65 -3.05 6.47
C SER A 569 -2.36 -1.98 5.42
N GLY A 570 -2.03 -0.79 5.90
CA GLY A 570 -1.67 0.35 5.05
C GLY A 570 -2.84 1.26 4.69
N PHE A 571 -2.55 2.21 3.82
CA PHE A 571 -3.46 3.32 3.49
C PHE A 571 -4.06 3.23 2.09
N SER A 572 -3.81 2.14 1.37
CA SER A 572 -4.41 1.89 0.04
C SER A 572 -5.86 1.48 0.16
N SER A 573 -6.70 1.99 -0.73
CA SER A 573 -8.10 1.59 -0.84
C SER A 573 -8.30 0.30 -1.67
N SER A 574 -7.26 -0.22 -2.30
CA SER A 574 -7.35 -1.39 -3.19
C SER A 574 -7.97 -2.65 -2.54
N PRO A 575 -7.75 -2.95 -1.23
CA PRO A 575 -8.35 -4.13 -0.60
C PRO A 575 -9.86 -4.00 -0.32
N ILE A 576 -10.46 -2.83 -0.44
CA ILE A 576 -11.90 -2.60 -0.15
C ILE A 576 -12.79 -3.51 -1.01
N SER A 577 -12.43 -3.70 -2.28
CA SER A 577 -13.17 -4.59 -3.18
C SER A 577 -13.23 -6.04 -2.71
N MET A 578 -12.23 -6.47 -1.95
CA MET A 578 -12.17 -7.81 -1.36
C MET A 578 -13.15 -7.94 -0.18
N ILE A 579 -13.19 -6.93 0.68
CA ILE A 579 -14.16 -6.84 1.77
C ILE A 579 -15.58 -6.88 1.19
N MET A 580 -15.85 -6.05 0.19
CA MET A 580 -17.18 -5.96 -0.42
C MET A 580 -17.66 -7.27 -1.07
N LYS A 581 -16.74 -8.06 -1.61
CA LYS A 581 -17.05 -9.36 -2.25
C LYS A 581 -17.08 -10.53 -1.27
N ASN A 582 -16.71 -10.30 -0.01
CA ASN A 582 -16.55 -11.32 1.03
C ASN A 582 -15.73 -12.54 0.54
N LYS A 583 -14.64 -12.29 -0.22
CA LYS A 583 -13.82 -13.32 -0.87
C LYS A 583 -12.62 -13.71 -0.01
N TYR A 584 -12.84 -14.05 1.23
CA TYR A 584 -11.79 -14.54 2.12
C TYR A 584 -12.40 -15.54 3.13
N ASN A 585 -11.65 -16.59 3.44
CA ASN A 585 -12.06 -17.56 4.44
C ASN A 585 -11.28 -17.35 5.74
N ASN A 586 -9.97 -17.11 5.62
CA ASN A 586 -9.07 -16.85 6.74
C ASN A 586 -7.92 -15.93 6.31
N PRO A 587 -7.12 -15.40 7.26
CA PRO A 587 -6.04 -14.45 6.96
C PRO A 587 -5.04 -14.95 5.92
N TYR A 588 -4.61 -16.20 6.00
CA TYR A 588 -3.66 -16.76 5.05
C TYR A 588 -4.23 -16.82 3.63
N LYS A 589 -5.44 -17.37 3.46
CA LYS A 589 -6.11 -17.40 2.15
C LYS A 589 -6.37 -16.00 1.61
N GLY A 590 -6.69 -15.04 2.48
CA GLY A 590 -6.86 -13.64 2.11
C GLY A 590 -5.59 -13.03 1.53
N VAL A 591 -4.45 -13.22 2.17
CA VAL A 591 -3.15 -12.76 1.65
C VAL A 591 -2.80 -13.46 0.34
N CYS A 592 -2.98 -14.78 0.25
CA CYS A 592 -2.76 -15.52 -1.00
C CYS A 592 -3.63 -14.97 -2.13
N TYR A 593 -4.90 -14.71 -1.90
CA TYR A 593 -5.80 -14.14 -2.92
C TYR A 593 -5.28 -12.79 -3.45
N ILE A 594 -4.80 -11.90 -2.56
CA ILE A 594 -4.23 -10.61 -2.96
C ILE A 594 -2.97 -10.80 -3.81
N LEU A 595 -2.08 -11.71 -3.40
CA LEU A 595 -0.80 -11.93 -4.07
C LEU A 595 -0.92 -12.77 -5.35
N GLN A 596 -2.02 -13.51 -5.52
CA GLN A 596 -2.33 -14.28 -6.74
C GLN A 596 -3.04 -13.44 -7.81
N HIS A 597 -3.21 -12.14 -7.61
CA HIS A 597 -3.85 -11.28 -8.61
C HIS A 597 -3.13 -11.39 -9.98
N PRO A 598 -3.87 -11.50 -11.11
CA PRO A 598 -3.29 -11.74 -12.46
C PRO A 598 -2.25 -10.71 -12.90
N LYS A 599 -2.31 -9.48 -12.39
CA LYS A 599 -1.27 -8.46 -12.67
C LYS A 599 0.15 -8.90 -12.29
N TYR A 600 0.31 -9.89 -11.42
CA TYR A 600 1.60 -10.41 -10.98
C TYR A 600 2.03 -11.70 -11.69
N ASP A 601 1.29 -12.17 -12.72
CA ASP A 601 1.61 -13.41 -13.43
C ASP A 601 3.03 -13.40 -14.01
N VAL A 602 3.44 -12.28 -14.60
CA VAL A 602 4.78 -12.10 -15.17
C VAL A 602 5.90 -12.29 -14.13
N LEU A 603 5.64 -11.95 -12.86
CA LEU A 603 6.60 -12.19 -11.78
C LEU A 603 6.72 -13.68 -11.45
N ARG A 604 5.61 -14.40 -11.48
CA ARG A 604 5.57 -15.84 -11.23
C ARG A 604 6.28 -16.60 -12.36
N GLU A 605 6.07 -16.20 -13.61
CA GLU A 605 6.83 -16.72 -14.76
C GLU A 605 8.35 -16.59 -14.54
N SER A 606 8.82 -15.45 -14.02
CA SER A 606 10.25 -15.22 -13.75
C SER A 606 10.81 -16.14 -12.67
N VAL A 607 10.02 -16.48 -11.65
CA VAL A 607 10.43 -17.43 -10.61
C VAL A 607 10.44 -18.86 -11.15
N ASP A 608 9.50 -19.19 -12.04
CA ASP A 608 9.46 -20.48 -12.70
C ASP A 608 10.64 -20.68 -13.66
N ASP A 609 11.10 -19.63 -14.34
CA ASP A 609 12.30 -19.66 -15.19
C ASP A 609 13.57 -19.90 -14.37
N GLU A 610 13.64 -19.46 -13.11
CA GLU A 610 14.77 -19.73 -12.20
C GLU A 610 15.00 -21.23 -11.99
N LYS A 611 13.99 -22.09 -12.18
CA LYS A 611 14.14 -23.55 -12.21
C LYS A 611 15.23 -24.00 -13.16
N HIS A 612 15.33 -23.38 -14.34
CA HIS A 612 16.27 -23.74 -15.36
C HIS A 612 17.72 -23.38 -15.02
N TYR A 613 17.94 -22.38 -14.17
CA TYR A 613 19.28 -21.91 -13.79
C TYR A 613 19.82 -22.59 -12.53
N THR A 614 18.97 -23.09 -11.65
CA THR A 614 19.39 -23.78 -10.41
C THR A 614 19.80 -25.23 -10.63
N PHE A 615 19.44 -25.84 -11.76
CA PHE A 615 19.75 -27.23 -12.11
C PHE A 615 20.90 -27.39 -13.11
N ILE A 616 21.58 -26.32 -13.53
CA ILE A 616 22.82 -26.43 -14.30
C ILE A 616 23.96 -26.70 -13.31
N PRO A 617 24.68 -27.84 -13.45
CA PRO A 617 25.71 -28.28 -12.52
C PRO A 617 26.92 -27.34 -12.44
#